data_36abc504e48f2c61927a5b8b3ed96a5a
#
_entry.id   36abc504e48f2c61927a5b8b3ed96a5a
#
_cell.length_a   1.000
_cell.length_b   1.000
_cell.length_c   1.000
_cell.angle_alpha   90.00
_cell.angle_beta   90.00
_cell.angle_gamma   90.00
#
_symmetry.space_group_name_H-M   'P 1'
#
loop_
_entity.id
_entity.type
_entity.pdbx_description
1 polymer ?
#
loop_
_entity_poly.entity_id
_entity_poly.type
_entity_poly.pdbx_seq_one_letter_code
_entity_poly.pdbx_strand_id
1 'polypeptide(L)'
;MIVVKLGGSHALSPLLPGWIQAIGRAAGRVVMVPGGGPFADAVRAAQPVMGFDDDAAHDMALMAMAQYGRALTDLAAGFVYADTVDAVRAAVALGRVPIWSPWPMLRAHPDIPRSWDVTSDSLAVWLATALDADGVVLIKHCDPAREDAVDAAFAAFASRFGGFVRLAGPDDLCAAEALFGPPAAAAS
;
A
#
# COMPACT_ATOMS: atom_id res chain seq x y z
N MET A 1 7.75 5.79 -11.78
CA MET A 1 6.47 5.69 -10.99
C MET A 1 6.80 5.16 -9.62
N ILE A 2 6.14 5.65 -8.56
CA ILE A 2 6.38 5.21 -7.17
C ILE A 2 5.14 4.53 -6.63
N VAL A 3 5.30 3.40 -5.98
CA VAL A 3 4.24 2.74 -5.21
C VAL A 3 4.20 3.34 -3.81
N VAL A 4 3.05 3.89 -3.43
CA VAL A 4 2.84 4.51 -2.10
C VAL A 4 1.86 3.65 -1.31
N LYS A 5 2.34 2.97 -0.27
CA LYS A 5 1.47 2.22 0.63
C LYS A 5 0.99 3.13 1.76
N LEU A 6 -0.30 3.29 1.88
CA LEU A 6 -0.93 3.98 3.01
C LEU A 6 -1.42 2.98 4.04
N GLY A 7 -0.84 3.00 5.24
CA GLY A 7 -1.18 2.07 6.31
C GLY A 7 -2.67 2.10 6.68
N GLY A 8 -3.25 0.92 6.91
CA GLY A 8 -4.67 0.81 7.29
C GLY A 8 -5.02 1.56 8.58
N SER A 9 -4.07 1.69 9.51
CA SER A 9 -4.24 2.46 10.76
C SER A 9 -4.51 3.95 10.54
N HIS A 10 -4.24 4.47 9.32
CA HIS A 10 -4.60 5.84 8.96
C HIS A 10 -6.10 6.04 8.75
N ALA A 11 -6.90 4.98 8.59
CA ALA A 11 -8.34 5.09 8.33
C ALA A 11 -9.10 5.97 9.35
N LEU A 12 -8.64 5.95 10.61
CA LEU A 12 -9.22 6.74 11.70
C LEU A 12 -8.25 7.83 12.21
N SER A 13 -7.17 8.11 11.48
CA SER A 13 -6.17 9.09 11.87
C SER A 13 -6.55 10.51 11.42
N PRO A 14 -6.33 11.54 12.25
CA PRO A 14 -6.48 12.94 11.83
C PRO A 14 -5.48 13.34 10.73
N LEU A 15 -4.42 12.56 10.49
CA LEU A 15 -3.43 12.81 9.44
C LEU A 15 -3.88 12.32 8.06
N LEU A 16 -4.95 11.51 7.98
CA LEU A 16 -5.43 10.96 6.71
C LEU A 16 -5.68 12.04 5.64
N PRO A 17 -6.40 13.13 5.93
CA PRO A 17 -6.64 14.18 4.91
C PRO A 17 -5.36 14.79 4.37
N GLY A 18 -4.35 14.99 5.22
CA GLY A 18 -3.05 15.51 4.82
C GLY A 18 -2.30 14.56 3.86
N TRP A 19 -2.26 13.28 4.18
CA TRP A 19 -1.66 12.27 3.31
C TRP A 19 -2.40 12.14 1.98
N ILE A 20 -3.73 12.14 1.98
CA ILE A 20 -4.55 12.13 0.76
C ILE A 20 -4.22 13.33 -0.13
N GLN A 21 -4.12 14.52 0.46
CA GLN A 21 -3.77 15.72 -0.28
C GLN A 21 -2.35 15.63 -0.87
N ALA A 22 -1.37 15.16 -0.09
CA ALA A 22 0.02 15.02 -0.55
C ALA A 22 0.14 14.02 -1.70
N ILE A 23 -0.52 12.86 -1.58
CA ILE A 23 -0.54 11.83 -2.62
C ILE A 23 -1.26 12.37 -3.87
N GLY A 24 -2.36 13.12 -3.70
CA GLY A 24 -3.10 13.73 -4.80
C GLY A 24 -2.25 14.71 -5.63
N ARG A 25 -1.34 15.48 -4.98
CA ARG A 25 -0.39 16.35 -5.68
C ARG A 25 0.66 15.59 -6.50
N ALA A 26 0.86 14.31 -6.20
CA ALA A 26 1.76 13.44 -6.96
C ALA A 26 1.05 12.66 -8.08
N ALA A 27 -0.19 13.02 -8.44
CA ALA A 27 -0.96 12.37 -9.49
C ALA A 27 -0.17 12.23 -10.80
N GLY A 28 -0.35 11.11 -11.50
CA GLY A 28 0.43 10.76 -12.70
C GLY A 28 1.83 10.22 -12.42
N ARG A 29 2.27 10.17 -11.14
CA ARG A 29 3.60 9.68 -10.76
C ARG A 29 3.57 8.58 -9.69
N VAL A 30 2.43 8.41 -9.05
CA VAL A 30 2.25 7.45 -7.95
C VAL A 30 1.07 6.53 -8.19
N VAL A 31 1.14 5.34 -7.58
CA VAL A 31 0.03 4.42 -7.37
C VAL A 31 -0.11 4.17 -5.87
N MET A 32 -1.34 4.18 -5.35
CA MET A 32 -1.60 3.94 -3.94
C MET A 32 -1.96 2.48 -3.68
N VAL A 33 -1.31 1.88 -2.69
CA VAL A 33 -1.67 0.59 -2.10
C VAL A 33 -2.33 0.85 -0.74
N PRO A 34 -3.62 0.57 -0.58
CA PRO A 34 -4.29 0.71 0.71
C PRO A 34 -3.87 -0.41 1.66
N GLY A 35 -3.79 -0.12 2.96
CA GLY A 35 -3.82 -1.18 3.98
C GLY A 35 -5.22 -1.79 4.12
N GLY A 36 -5.39 -2.76 5.02
CA GLY A 36 -6.72 -3.34 5.26
C GLY A 36 -7.63 -2.50 6.16
N GLY A 37 -7.04 -1.63 6.99
CA GLY A 37 -7.78 -0.76 7.91
C GLY A 37 -8.71 -1.52 8.85
N PRO A 38 -9.79 -0.89 9.33
CA PRO A 38 -10.73 -1.51 10.26
C PRO A 38 -11.42 -2.74 9.67
N PHE A 39 -11.43 -2.89 8.35
CA PHE A 39 -12.02 -4.08 7.70
C PHE A 39 -11.13 -5.32 7.89
N ALA A 40 -9.80 -5.20 7.78
CA ALA A 40 -8.88 -6.30 8.08
C ALA A 40 -8.80 -6.58 9.59
N ASP A 41 -8.95 -5.57 10.44
CA ASP A 41 -9.01 -5.75 11.89
C ASP A 41 -10.23 -6.57 12.28
N ALA A 42 -11.37 -6.39 11.59
CA ALA A 42 -12.56 -7.22 11.79
C ALA A 42 -12.31 -8.68 11.39
N VAL A 43 -11.58 -8.93 10.28
CA VAL A 43 -11.18 -10.30 9.89
C VAL A 43 -10.31 -10.93 10.97
N ARG A 44 -9.30 -10.21 11.44
CA ARG A 44 -8.36 -10.69 12.48
C ARG A 44 -9.06 -11.01 13.78
N ALA A 45 -10.05 -10.21 14.18
CA ALA A 45 -10.86 -10.44 15.36
C ALA A 45 -11.83 -11.62 15.18
N ALA A 46 -12.39 -11.82 13.99
CA ALA A 46 -13.34 -12.89 13.73
C ALA A 46 -12.69 -14.28 13.61
N GLN A 47 -11.46 -14.36 13.06
CA GLN A 47 -10.78 -15.61 12.80
C GLN A 47 -10.74 -16.57 14.01
N PRO A 48 -10.24 -16.17 15.19
CA PRO A 48 -10.17 -17.08 16.34
C PRO A 48 -11.55 -17.47 16.90
N VAL A 49 -12.58 -16.68 16.64
CA VAL A 49 -13.94 -16.93 17.11
C VAL A 49 -14.69 -17.88 16.18
N MET A 50 -14.55 -17.68 14.87
CA MET A 50 -15.26 -18.45 13.83
C MET A 50 -14.49 -19.71 13.44
N GLY A 51 -13.16 -19.75 13.62
CA GLY A 51 -12.33 -20.91 13.36
C GLY A 51 -11.99 -21.16 11.90
N PHE A 52 -12.07 -20.14 11.03
CA PHE A 52 -11.59 -20.28 9.64
C PHE A 52 -10.06 -20.20 9.57
N ASP A 53 -9.49 -20.84 8.54
CA ASP A 53 -8.05 -20.96 8.36
C ASP A 53 -7.38 -19.68 7.82
N ASP A 54 -6.06 -19.71 7.72
CA ASP A 54 -5.25 -18.60 7.22
C ASP A 54 -5.50 -18.33 5.73
N ASP A 55 -5.87 -19.34 4.95
CA ASP A 55 -6.24 -19.18 3.55
C ASP A 55 -7.47 -18.28 3.41
N ALA A 56 -8.52 -18.58 4.16
CA ALA A 56 -9.72 -17.75 4.17
C ALA A 56 -9.45 -16.36 4.74
N ALA A 57 -8.63 -16.26 5.81
CA ALA A 57 -8.24 -14.99 6.42
C ALA A 57 -7.48 -14.11 5.43
N HIS A 58 -6.55 -14.70 4.67
CA HIS A 58 -5.79 -14.00 3.63
C HIS A 58 -6.70 -13.43 2.54
N ASP A 59 -7.61 -14.23 2.02
CA ASP A 59 -8.58 -13.79 1.02
C ASP A 59 -9.45 -12.64 1.55
N MET A 60 -9.95 -12.77 2.77
CA MET A 60 -10.75 -11.72 3.42
C MET A 60 -9.93 -10.44 3.67
N ALA A 61 -8.64 -10.57 3.99
CA ALA A 61 -7.74 -9.42 4.15
C ALA A 61 -7.50 -8.68 2.82
N LEU A 62 -7.35 -9.39 1.70
CA LEU A 62 -7.28 -8.78 0.37
C LEU A 62 -8.59 -8.04 0.01
N MET A 63 -9.75 -8.62 0.36
CA MET A 63 -11.04 -7.94 0.19
C MET A 63 -11.16 -6.71 1.11
N ALA A 64 -10.64 -6.77 2.32
CA ALA A 64 -10.59 -5.63 3.24
C ALA A 64 -9.75 -4.47 2.68
N MET A 65 -8.61 -4.76 2.04
CA MET A 65 -7.82 -3.76 1.32
C MET A 65 -8.63 -3.14 0.17
N ALA A 66 -9.39 -3.94 -0.57
CA ALA A 66 -10.24 -3.45 -1.65
C ALA A 66 -11.37 -2.53 -1.13
N GLN A 67 -11.99 -2.88 0.01
CA GLN A 67 -13.02 -2.04 0.65
C GLN A 67 -12.44 -0.70 1.11
N TYR A 68 -11.30 -0.72 1.80
CA TYR A 68 -10.66 0.51 2.23
C TYR A 68 -10.21 1.34 1.01
N GLY A 69 -9.64 0.70 -0.02
CA GLY A 69 -9.28 1.36 -1.27
C GLY A 69 -10.47 2.02 -1.95
N ARG A 70 -11.65 1.40 -1.92
CA ARG A 70 -12.88 2.00 -2.45
C ARG A 70 -13.28 3.26 -1.68
N ALA A 71 -13.18 3.25 -0.37
CA ALA A 71 -13.43 4.44 0.45
C ALA A 71 -12.43 5.56 0.11
N LEU A 72 -11.13 5.24 0.02
CA LEU A 72 -10.09 6.21 -0.32
C LEU A 72 -10.31 6.85 -1.71
N THR A 73 -10.85 6.10 -2.68
CA THR A 73 -11.15 6.61 -4.03
C THR A 73 -12.14 7.78 -3.98
N ASP A 74 -13.02 7.80 -3.00
CA ASP A 74 -14.07 8.83 -2.87
C ASP A 74 -13.58 10.10 -2.14
N LEU A 75 -12.40 10.03 -1.49
CA LEU A 75 -11.88 11.14 -0.67
C LEU A 75 -11.21 12.25 -1.48
N ALA A 76 -10.82 12.01 -2.72
CA ALA A 76 -10.16 13.03 -3.54
C ALA A 76 -10.49 12.91 -5.02
N ALA A 77 -10.74 14.06 -5.66
CA ALA A 77 -10.87 14.12 -7.10
C ALA A 77 -9.57 13.64 -7.78
N GLY A 78 -9.71 12.79 -8.78
CA GLY A 78 -8.55 12.24 -9.50
C GLY A 78 -8.04 10.90 -8.96
N PHE A 79 -8.56 10.43 -7.83
CA PHE A 79 -8.32 9.05 -7.39
C PHE A 79 -9.25 8.12 -8.15
N VAL A 80 -8.72 7.00 -8.62
CA VAL A 80 -9.47 6.02 -9.41
C VAL A 80 -9.15 4.60 -8.94
N TYR A 81 -10.16 3.75 -8.88
CA TYR A 81 -9.98 2.36 -8.52
C TYR A 81 -9.35 1.58 -9.67
N ALA A 82 -8.34 0.76 -9.39
CA ALA A 82 -7.63 -0.05 -10.37
C ALA A 82 -7.33 -1.44 -9.80
N ASP A 83 -7.67 -2.49 -10.53
CA ASP A 83 -7.57 -3.88 -10.11
C ASP A 83 -6.71 -4.76 -11.03
N THR A 84 -6.06 -4.14 -12.02
CA THR A 84 -5.07 -4.78 -12.90
C THR A 84 -3.86 -3.88 -13.11
N VAL A 85 -2.72 -4.46 -13.49
CA VAL A 85 -1.51 -3.71 -13.87
C VAL A 85 -1.80 -2.70 -14.99
N ASP A 86 -2.56 -3.11 -16.00
CA ASP A 86 -2.88 -2.24 -17.14
C ASP A 86 -3.79 -1.08 -16.73
N ALA A 87 -4.78 -1.32 -15.84
CA ALA A 87 -5.62 -0.26 -15.30
C ALA A 87 -4.80 0.76 -14.48
N VAL A 88 -3.83 0.27 -13.67
CA VAL A 88 -2.92 1.13 -12.93
C VAL A 88 -2.09 2.00 -13.88
N ARG A 89 -1.46 1.40 -14.90
CA ARG A 89 -0.64 2.12 -15.88
C ARG A 89 -1.45 3.15 -16.68
N ALA A 90 -2.65 2.77 -17.12
CA ALA A 90 -3.56 3.66 -17.84
C ALA A 90 -3.98 4.86 -16.98
N ALA A 91 -4.30 4.65 -15.71
CA ALA A 91 -4.68 5.73 -14.79
C ALA A 91 -3.52 6.70 -14.55
N VAL A 92 -2.30 6.20 -14.33
CA VAL A 92 -1.09 7.04 -14.18
C VAL A 92 -0.83 7.85 -15.44
N ALA A 93 -0.94 7.25 -16.63
CA ALA A 93 -0.75 7.95 -17.91
C ALA A 93 -1.78 9.09 -18.13
N LEU A 94 -2.96 8.95 -17.54
CA LEU A 94 -4.02 9.99 -17.55
C LEU A 94 -3.85 11.04 -16.44
N GLY A 95 -2.73 11.06 -15.71
CA GLY A 95 -2.50 12.01 -14.63
C GLY A 95 -3.37 11.76 -13.40
N ARG A 96 -3.81 10.51 -13.17
CA ARG A 96 -4.63 10.11 -12.02
C ARG A 96 -3.77 9.43 -10.96
N VAL A 97 -4.37 9.21 -9.78
CA VAL A 97 -3.83 8.35 -8.72
C VAL A 97 -4.64 7.07 -8.70
N PRO A 98 -4.15 5.96 -9.27
CA PRO A 98 -4.81 4.68 -9.11
C PRO A 98 -4.69 4.20 -7.67
N ILE A 99 -5.80 3.73 -7.10
CA ILE A 99 -5.86 3.00 -5.85
C ILE A 99 -6.00 1.53 -6.19
N TRP A 100 -4.95 0.77 -5.91
CA TRP A 100 -4.88 -0.61 -6.31
C TRP A 100 -5.76 -1.50 -5.41
N SER A 101 -6.55 -2.36 -6.06
CA SER A 101 -7.29 -3.44 -5.42
C SER A 101 -6.56 -4.76 -5.63
N PRO A 102 -6.03 -5.40 -4.58
CA PRO A 102 -5.23 -6.60 -4.73
C PRO A 102 -6.05 -7.86 -5.04
N TRP A 103 -7.32 -7.90 -4.61
CA TRP A 103 -8.14 -9.12 -4.62
C TRP A 103 -8.18 -9.85 -5.98
N PRO A 104 -8.49 -9.21 -7.13
CA PRO A 104 -8.59 -9.92 -8.40
C PRO A 104 -7.25 -10.53 -8.87
N MET A 105 -6.14 -9.89 -8.52
CA MET A 105 -4.81 -10.30 -8.95
C MET A 105 -4.18 -11.33 -8.02
N LEU A 106 -4.45 -11.27 -6.71
CA LEU A 106 -3.69 -12.02 -5.71
C LEU A 106 -4.43 -13.19 -5.07
N ARG A 107 -5.75 -13.30 -5.20
CA ARG A 107 -6.57 -14.31 -4.52
C ARG A 107 -6.11 -15.77 -4.74
N ALA A 108 -5.37 -16.03 -5.79
CA ALA A 108 -4.84 -17.37 -6.10
C ALA A 108 -3.43 -17.28 -6.70
N HIS A 109 -2.69 -16.21 -6.38
CA HIS A 109 -1.36 -15.99 -6.95
C HIS A 109 -0.35 -16.94 -6.27
N PRO A 110 0.37 -17.80 -7.03
CA PRO A 110 1.20 -18.86 -6.47
C PRO A 110 2.38 -18.35 -5.66
N ASP A 111 2.89 -17.17 -5.95
CA ASP A 111 4.07 -16.60 -5.29
C ASP A 111 3.73 -15.78 -4.02
N ILE A 112 2.46 -15.71 -3.64
CA ILE A 112 2.02 -14.97 -2.46
C ILE A 112 1.67 -15.96 -1.35
N PRO A 113 2.46 -16.03 -0.27
CA PRO A 113 2.12 -16.84 0.90
C PRO A 113 0.79 -16.37 1.52
N ARG A 114 -0.08 -17.33 1.81
CA ARG A 114 -1.42 -17.08 2.35
C ARG A 114 -1.38 -17.14 3.88
N SER A 115 -0.85 -16.08 4.48
CA SER A 115 -0.73 -15.94 5.93
C SER A 115 -0.72 -14.46 6.34
N TRP A 116 -0.82 -14.21 7.64
CA TRP A 116 -0.68 -12.87 8.21
C TRP A 116 0.75 -12.32 8.18
N ASP A 117 1.75 -13.14 7.82
CA ASP A 117 3.12 -12.68 7.61
C ASP A 117 3.25 -11.81 6.36
N VAL A 118 2.31 -11.94 5.41
CA VAL A 118 2.24 -11.15 4.19
C VAL A 118 1.06 -10.19 4.28
N THR A 119 1.34 -8.91 4.43
CA THR A 119 0.31 -7.87 4.46
C THR A 119 0.54 -6.82 3.37
N SER A 120 -0.15 -5.70 3.46
CA SER A 120 -0.05 -4.63 2.47
C SER A 120 1.35 -4.03 2.29
N ASP A 121 2.29 -4.22 3.25
CA ASP A 121 3.68 -3.77 3.10
C ASP A 121 4.41 -4.61 2.05
N SER A 122 4.40 -5.95 2.21
CA SER A 122 4.97 -6.89 1.23
C SER A 122 4.26 -6.81 -0.11
N LEU A 123 2.93 -6.69 -0.11
CA LEU A 123 2.13 -6.59 -1.33
C LEU A 123 2.40 -5.29 -2.12
N ALA A 124 2.78 -4.21 -1.43
CA ALA A 124 3.22 -2.98 -2.11
C ALA A 124 4.52 -3.19 -2.87
N VAL A 125 5.47 -3.93 -2.30
CA VAL A 125 6.73 -4.27 -2.98
C VAL A 125 6.48 -5.23 -4.15
N TRP A 126 5.57 -6.21 -3.98
CA TRP A 126 5.16 -7.09 -5.06
C TRP A 126 4.57 -6.30 -6.24
N LEU A 127 3.65 -5.37 -5.96
CA LEU A 127 3.07 -4.52 -6.99
C LEU A 127 4.14 -3.65 -7.68
N ALA A 128 5.08 -3.10 -6.91
CA ALA A 128 6.18 -2.29 -7.45
C ALA A 128 7.04 -3.09 -8.43
N THR A 129 7.30 -4.37 -8.11
CA THR A 129 8.00 -5.27 -9.03
C THR A 129 7.19 -5.54 -10.29
N ALA A 130 5.89 -5.81 -10.17
CA ALA A 130 4.99 -6.07 -11.31
C ALA A 130 4.82 -4.84 -12.23
N LEU A 131 4.97 -3.64 -11.68
CA LEU A 131 4.88 -2.37 -12.40
C LEU A 131 6.21 -1.88 -12.97
N ASP A 132 7.33 -2.48 -12.59
CA ASP A 132 8.69 -1.96 -12.83
C ASP A 132 8.83 -0.53 -12.29
N ALA A 133 8.41 -0.35 -11.04
CA ALA A 133 8.38 0.95 -10.39
C ALA A 133 9.78 1.36 -9.89
N ASP A 134 10.05 2.67 -9.83
CA ASP A 134 11.33 3.21 -9.36
C ASP A 134 11.53 3.02 -7.85
N GLY A 135 10.43 2.92 -7.08
CA GLY A 135 10.52 2.79 -5.63
C GLY A 135 9.19 2.55 -4.94
N VAL A 136 9.31 2.24 -3.65
CA VAL A 136 8.20 2.04 -2.71
C VAL A 136 8.34 3.01 -1.54
N VAL A 137 7.24 3.67 -1.18
CA VAL A 137 7.14 4.47 0.04
C VAL A 137 6.05 3.86 0.92
N LEU A 138 6.42 3.43 2.13
CA LEU A 138 5.48 2.90 3.12
C LEU A 138 5.17 4.01 4.14
N ILE A 139 3.95 4.53 4.09
CA ILE A 139 3.46 5.53 5.06
C ILE A 139 2.89 4.80 6.26
N LYS A 140 3.55 4.96 7.40
CA LYS A 140 3.22 4.30 8.66
C LYS A 140 2.55 5.29 9.62
N HIS A 141 1.67 4.79 10.44
CA HIS A 141 1.00 5.55 11.50
C HIS A 141 1.90 5.76 12.74
N CYS A 142 2.95 4.96 12.89
CA CYS A 142 3.90 4.99 13.99
C CYS A 142 5.30 5.39 13.51
N ASP A 143 6.24 5.49 14.44
CA ASP A 143 7.66 5.70 14.14
C ASP A 143 8.15 4.58 13.19
N PRO A 144 8.66 4.93 12.01
CA PRO A 144 9.15 3.97 11.03
C PRO A 144 10.43 3.23 11.46
N ALA A 145 11.13 3.70 12.48
CA ALA A 145 12.33 3.06 13.02
C ALA A 145 12.03 1.85 13.95
N ARG A 146 10.76 1.58 14.24
CA ARG A 146 10.37 0.42 15.05
C ARG A 146 10.68 -0.89 14.34
N GLU A 147 11.10 -1.92 15.08
CA GLU A 147 11.37 -3.26 14.54
C GLU A 147 10.14 -3.92 13.92
N ASP A 148 8.93 -3.61 14.45
CA ASP A 148 7.65 -4.13 13.96
C ASP A 148 6.94 -3.17 12.97
N ALA A 149 7.70 -2.26 12.36
CA ALA A 149 7.12 -1.27 11.44
C ALA A 149 6.59 -1.90 10.15
N VAL A 150 7.10 -3.06 9.74
CA VAL A 150 6.71 -3.78 8.52
C VAL A 150 6.30 -5.21 8.84
N ASP A 151 5.61 -5.86 7.92
CA ASP A 151 5.22 -7.26 8.09
C ASP A 151 6.41 -8.24 8.00
N ALA A 152 6.23 -9.46 8.53
CA ALA A 152 7.31 -10.43 8.69
C ALA A 152 7.95 -10.87 7.35
N ALA A 153 7.18 -10.90 6.27
CA ALA A 153 7.67 -11.29 4.95
C ALA A 153 8.35 -10.14 4.19
N PHE A 154 8.24 -8.90 4.67
CA PHE A 154 8.67 -7.70 3.94
C PHE A 154 10.11 -7.77 3.44
N ALA A 155 11.05 -8.23 4.27
CA ALA A 155 12.46 -8.33 3.90
C ALA A 155 12.70 -9.25 2.69
N ALA A 156 11.93 -10.36 2.60
CA ALA A 156 12.02 -11.30 1.49
C ALA A 156 11.50 -10.71 0.17
N PHE A 157 10.47 -9.85 0.22
CA PHE A 157 9.98 -9.12 -0.96
C PHE A 157 10.95 -7.99 -1.34
N ALA A 158 11.39 -7.19 -0.37
CA ALA A 158 12.26 -6.06 -0.58
C ALA A 158 13.63 -6.46 -1.17
N SER A 159 14.18 -7.62 -0.78
CA SER A 159 15.45 -8.12 -1.30
C SER A 159 15.45 -8.45 -2.80
N ARG A 160 14.28 -8.67 -3.39
CA ARG A 160 14.09 -8.97 -4.82
C ARG A 160 13.71 -7.74 -5.65
N PHE A 161 13.44 -6.61 -4.99
CA PHE A 161 13.05 -5.37 -5.65
C PHE A 161 14.28 -4.53 -5.96
N GLY A 162 14.43 -4.10 -7.21
CA GLY A 162 15.59 -3.33 -7.65
C GLY A 162 15.49 -1.82 -7.42
N GLY A 163 14.32 -1.32 -6.99
CA GLY A 163 14.10 0.10 -6.72
C GLY A 163 14.42 0.46 -5.25
N PHE A 164 14.23 1.74 -4.91
CA PHE A 164 14.40 2.17 -3.53
C PHE A 164 13.18 1.84 -2.67
N VAL A 165 13.41 1.67 -1.38
CA VAL A 165 12.36 1.53 -0.36
C VAL A 165 12.55 2.61 0.70
N ARG A 166 11.47 3.32 1.03
CA ARG A 166 11.43 4.32 2.12
C ARG A 166 10.28 4.02 3.06
N LEU A 167 10.54 4.19 4.34
CA LEU A 167 9.50 4.23 5.36
C LEU A 167 9.30 5.69 5.76
N ALA A 168 8.05 6.11 5.89
CA ALA A 168 7.68 7.46 6.32
C ALA A 168 6.72 7.36 7.51
N GLY A 169 6.94 8.21 8.49
CA GLY A 169 6.14 8.32 9.71
C GLY A 169 5.26 9.57 9.73
N PRO A 170 4.57 9.83 10.85
CA PRO A 170 3.71 11.01 11.01
C PRO A 170 4.43 12.35 10.76
N ASP A 171 5.69 12.45 11.17
CA ASP A 171 6.48 13.68 11.09
C ASP A 171 6.91 14.02 9.65
N ASP A 172 6.90 13.04 8.75
CA ASP A 172 7.27 13.22 7.35
C ASP A 172 6.17 13.89 6.51
N LEU A 173 4.95 14.04 7.05
CA LEU A 173 3.84 14.62 6.32
C LEU A 173 4.13 16.03 5.81
N CYS A 174 4.85 16.84 6.59
CA CYS A 174 5.21 18.22 6.20
C CYS A 174 6.11 18.28 4.95
N ALA A 175 6.89 17.22 4.71
CA ALA A 175 7.81 17.08 3.59
C ALA A 175 7.39 15.98 2.60
N ALA A 176 6.12 15.58 2.62
CA ALA A 176 5.62 14.40 1.89
C ALA A 176 5.89 14.43 0.39
N GLU A 177 5.93 15.61 -0.24
CA GLU A 177 6.23 15.73 -1.68
C GLU A 177 7.63 15.22 -2.04
N ALA A 178 8.61 15.40 -1.15
CA ALA A 178 9.96 14.88 -1.34
C ALA A 178 10.05 13.35 -1.28
N LEU A 179 9.05 12.71 -0.65
CA LEU A 179 9.00 11.25 -0.58
C LEU A 179 8.67 10.62 -1.94
N PHE A 180 7.90 11.33 -2.77
CA PHE A 180 7.37 10.84 -4.05
C PHE A 180 8.28 11.18 -5.25
N GLY A 181 9.54 11.36 -5.00
CA GLY A 181 10.59 11.56 -5.99
C GLY A 181 11.76 10.58 -5.80
N PRO A 182 12.69 10.48 -6.78
CA PRO A 182 13.89 9.69 -6.61
C PRO A 182 14.68 10.19 -5.38
N PRO A 183 15.46 9.32 -4.71
CA PRO A 183 16.36 9.79 -3.66
C PRO A 183 17.26 10.88 -4.22
N ALA A 184 17.49 11.93 -3.41
CA ALA A 184 18.53 12.91 -3.75
C ALA A 184 19.83 12.14 -4.00
N ALA A 185 20.51 12.45 -5.11
CA ALA A 185 21.80 11.84 -5.40
C ALA A 185 22.72 12.11 -4.18
N ALA A 186 23.31 11.04 -3.65
CA ALA A 186 24.29 11.20 -2.58
C ALA A 186 25.38 12.14 -3.12
N ALA A 187 25.58 13.27 -2.44
CA ALA A 187 26.66 14.18 -2.76
C ALA A 187 27.97 13.40 -2.57
N SER A 188 28.69 13.20 -3.67
CA SER A 188 29.98 12.51 -3.73
C SER A 188 31.08 13.34 -3.08
#